data_ca6c353b878d527382fee397a99bfb27
#
_entry.id   ca6c353b878d527382fee397a99bfb27
#
_cell.length_a   1.000
_cell.length_b   1.000
_cell.length_c   1.000
_cell.angle_alpha   90.00
_cell.angle_beta   90.00
_cell.angle_gamma   90.00
#
_symmetry.space_group_name_H-M   'P 1'
#
loop_
_entity.id
_entity.type
_entity.pdbx_description
1 polymer ?
#
loop_
_entity_poly.entity_id
_entity_poly.type
_entity_poly.pdbx_seq_one_letter_code
_entity_poly.pdbx_strand_id
1 'polypeptide(L)'
;MEYTVDACDRCDSLVESRSRIVNGVGEGSLGVVFVGEAPGADEDERGEPFVGRSGGILTEKLNDLGVSRDEVRITNSVRCRPPDNRDPHVGELESCRPYLVAEIDTYDPDVVCTLGRVPTTNLVDGVTAMRDVVGDELRTQLGAKERTVVPCYHPAAMLYDRSKEGVIDETLGRVVELARS
;
A
#
# COMPACT_ATOMS: atom_id res chain seq x y z
N MET A 1 10.21 -12.61 11.45
CA MET A 1 11.40 -12.02 10.77
C MET A 1 10.90 -10.86 9.93
N GLU A 2 11.44 -9.67 10.13
CA GLU A 2 11.02 -8.48 9.39
C GLU A 2 11.60 -8.51 7.96
N TYR A 3 10.76 -8.19 6.96
CA TYR A 3 11.22 -8.09 5.57
C TYR A 3 11.73 -6.68 5.28
N THR A 4 13.00 -6.57 4.89
CA THR A 4 13.65 -5.29 4.53
C THR A 4 14.45 -5.43 3.24
N VAL A 5 14.59 -4.32 2.52
CA VAL A 5 15.52 -4.15 1.39
C VAL A 5 16.57 -3.13 1.85
N ASP A 6 17.80 -3.58 2.02
CA ASP A 6 18.87 -2.74 2.57
C ASP A 6 19.64 -1.98 1.50
N ALA A 7 19.69 -2.52 0.29
CA ALA A 7 20.35 -1.90 -0.86
C ALA A 7 19.64 -2.26 -2.17
N CYS A 8 19.51 -1.29 -3.05
CA CYS A 8 18.92 -1.48 -4.39
C CYS A 8 19.35 -0.33 -5.30
N ASP A 9 19.75 -0.66 -6.52
CA ASP A 9 20.17 0.29 -7.56
C ASP A 9 19.44 0.08 -8.91
N ARG A 10 18.26 -0.56 -8.87
CA ARG A 10 17.51 -0.96 -10.08
C ARG A 10 16.89 0.19 -10.87
N CYS A 11 16.61 1.34 -10.21
CA CYS A 11 15.88 2.45 -10.79
C CYS A 11 16.72 3.73 -10.70
N ASP A 12 17.45 4.09 -11.75
CA ASP A 12 18.39 5.22 -11.75
C ASP A 12 17.77 6.51 -11.24
N SER A 13 16.60 6.90 -11.76
CA SER A 13 15.91 8.13 -11.34
C SER A 13 15.46 8.11 -9.88
N LEU A 14 15.04 6.96 -9.36
CA LEU A 14 14.63 6.81 -7.95
C LEU A 14 15.84 6.77 -7.02
N VAL A 15 16.94 6.13 -7.42
CA VAL A 15 18.21 6.11 -6.67
C VAL A 15 18.76 7.53 -6.53
N GLU A 16 18.70 8.31 -7.60
CA GLU A 16 19.15 9.70 -7.60
C GLU A 16 18.25 10.62 -6.76
N SER A 17 16.94 10.38 -6.77
CA SER A 17 15.93 11.21 -6.10
C SER A 17 15.78 10.92 -4.61
N ARG A 18 15.88 9.66 -4.20
CA ARG A 18 15.64 9.24 -2.81
C ARG A 18 16.74 9.69 -1.87
N SER A 19 16.41 9.92 -0.61
CA SER A 19 17.38 10.02 0.50
C SER A 19 17.68 8.63 1.08
N ARG A 20 16.71 7.73 1.04
CA ARG A 20 16.81 6.35 1.55
C ARG A 20 15.77 5.43 0.93
N ILE A 21 15.94 4.12 1.10
CA ILE A 21 14.90 3.13 0.85
C ILE A 21 13.89 3.19 2.00
N VAL A 22 12.61 3.29 1.68
CA VAL A 22 11.51 3.28 2.66
C VAL A 22 10.88 1.90 2.68
N ASN A 23 11.25 1.09 3.67
CA ASN A 23 10.69 -0.24 3.86
C ASN A 23 9.30 -0.18 4.51
N GLY A 24 8.54 -1.26 4.38
CA GLY A 24 7.27 -1.42 5.07
C GLY A 24 7.44 -1.44 6.59
N VAL A 25 6.36 -1.15 7.32
CA VAL A 25 6.31 -1.16 8.79
C VAL A 25 5.10 -1.94 9.29
N GLY A 26 5.13 -2.34 10.55
CA GLY A 26 4.07 -3.07 11.24
C GLY A 26 4.27 -4.58 11.22
N GLU A 27 3.71 -5.25 12.22
CA GLU A 27 3.91 -6.69 12.44
C GLU A 27 3.04 -7.56 11.54
N GLY A 28 1.93 -6.99 11.01
CA GLY A 28 1.00 -7.74 10.18
C GLY A 28 0.21 -8.82 10.91
N SER A 29 0.16 -8.77 12.24
CA SER A 29 -0.49 -9.80 13.08
C SER A 29 -2.00 -9.93 12.84
N LEU A 30 -2.65 -8.86 12.35
CA LEU A 30 -4.06 -8.91 11.94
C LEU A 30 -4.29 -9.68 10.63
N GLY A 31 -3.25 -9.95 9.83
CA GLY A 31 -3.40 -10.59 8.52
C GLY A 31 -3.75 -9.61 7.39
N VAL A 32 -3.41 -8.34 7.54
CA VAL A 32 -3.65 -7.30 6.52
C VAL A 32 -2.34 -6.64 6.09
N VAL A 33 -2.14 -6.54 4.79
CA VAL A 33 -1.09 -5.70 4.18
C VAL A 33 -1.75 -4.57 3.39
N PHE A 34 -1.44 -3.33 3.76
CA PHE A 34 -1.79 -2.14 2.99
C PHE A 34 -0.67 -1.79 2.01
N VAL A 35 -1.03 -1.54 0.76
CA VAL A 35 -0.08 -1.19 -0.29
C VAL A 35 -0.45 0.16 -0.89
N GLY A 36 0.40 1.15 -0.69
CA GLY A 36 0.31 2.45 -1.34
C GLY A 36 1.11 2.54 -2.62
N GLU A 37 1.30 3.75 -3.12
CA GLU A 37 1.99 4.04 -4.38
C GLU A 37 3.51 4.14 -4.18
N ALA A 38 3.96 5.19 -3.51
CA ALA A 38 5.37 5.54 -3.33
C ALA A 38 5.56 6.44 -2.10
N PRO A 39 6.78 6.50 -1.53
CA PRO A 39 7.11 7.46 -0.50
C PRO A 39 7.02 8.90 -1.01
N GLY A 40 6.45 9.78 -0.22
CA GLY A 40 6.52 11.23 -0.39
C GLY A 40 7.72 11.83 0.36
N ALA A 41 7.73 13.18 0.51
CA ALA A 41 8.82 13.88 1.18
C ALA A 41 8.97 13.50 2.65
N ASP A 42 7.87 13.42 3.40
CA ASP A 42 7.89 13.08 4.82
C ASP A 42 8.36 11.63 5.05
N GLU A 43 7.91 10.72 4.20
CA GLU A 43 8.28 9.31 4.24
C GLU A 43 9.77 9.11 3.91
N ASP A 44 10.28 9.81 2.91
CA ASP A 44 11.68 9.77 2.51
C ASP A 44 12.59 10.34 3.61
N GLU A 45 12.14 11.39 4.30
CA GLU A 45 12.86 11.99 5.44
C GLU A 45 12.87 11.07 6.65
N ARG A 46 11.73 10.50 7.04
CA ARG A 46 11.58 9.70 8.25
C ARG A 46 11.94 8.22 8.06
N GLY A 47 11.91 7.72 6.82
CA GLY A 47 12.20 6.32 6.52
C GLY A 47 11.05 5.36 6.81
N GLU A 48 9.82 5.85 6.94
CA GLU A 48 8.62 5.06 7.19
C GLU A 48 7.51 5.41 6.20
N PRO A 49 6.72 4.41 5.73
CA PRO A 49 5.58 4.65 4.84
C PRO A 49 4.41 5.29 5.60
N PHE A 50 3.63 6.10 4.90
CA PHE A 50 2.40 6.70 5.42
C PHE A 50 2.59 7.44 6.76
N VAL A 51 3.54 8.37 6.83
CA VAL A 51 3.80 9.25 7.99
C VAL A 51 3.39 10.70 7.75
N GLY A 52 3.10 11.08 6.49
CA GLY A 52 2.57 12.38 6.14
C GLY A 52 1.07 12.51 6.43
N ARG A 53 0.41 13.48 5.79
CA ARG A 53 -1.01 13.78 6.02
C ARG A 53 -1.93 12.58 5.71
N SER A 54 -1.73 11.91 4.57
CA SER A 54 -2.52 10.72 4.22
C SER A 54 -2.28 9.55 5.15
N GLY A 55 -1.06 9.42 5.65
CA GLY A 55 -0.72 8.43 6.67
C GLY A 55 -1.43 8.66 7.99
N GLY A 56 -1.57 9.92 8.41
CA GLY A 56 -2.35 10.31 9.58
C GLY A 56 -3.82 9.92 9.45
N ILE A 57 -4.41 10.15 8.27
CA ILE A 57 -5.80 9.76 7.98
C ILE A 57 -5.96 8.23 8.08
N LEU A 58 -5.07 7.47 7.46
CA LEU A 58 -5.11 6.00 7.53
C LEU A 58 -5.03 5.51 8.98
N THR A 59 -4.12 6.05 9.77
CA THR A 59 -3.95 5.70 11.18
C THR A 59 -5.21 6.01 12.00
N GLU A 60 -5.81 7.18 11.81
CA GLU A 60 -7.06 7.57 12.48
C GLU A 60 -8.20 6.59 12.16
N LYS A 61 -8.39 6.28 10.88
CA LYS A 61 -9.43 5.34 10.44
C LYS A 61 -9.23 3.91 10.95
N LEU A 62 -7.99 3.44 11.03
CA LEU A 62 -7.68 2.15 11.66
C LEU A 62 -8.00 2.17 13.16
N ASN A 63 -7.64 3.24 13.88
CA ASN A 63 -7.97 3.40 15.28
C ASN A 63 -9.49 3.41 15.54
N ASP A 64 -10.27 4.04 14.65
CA ASP A 64 -11.73 4.04 14.72
C ASP A 64 -12.33 2.62 14.58
N LEU A 65 -11.63 1.74 13.88
CA LEU A 65 -11.97 0.31 13.75
C LEU A 65 -11.39 -0.57 14.87
N GLY A 66 -10.73 0.05 15.86
CA GLY A 66 -10.08 -0.67 16.95
C GLY A 66 -8.83 -1.45 16.52
N VAL A 67 -8.15 -0.98 15.47
CA VAL A 67 -6.92 -1.58 14.91
C VAL A 67 -5.76 -0.63 15.12
N SER A 68 -4.71 -1.11 15.77
CA SER A 68 -3.45 -0.37 15.87
C SER A 68 -2.67 -0.46 14.55
N ARG A 69 -1.96 0.60 14.21
CA ARG A 69 -1.07 0.63 13.04
C ARG A 69 -0.05 -0.52 13.04
N ASP A 70 0.41 -0.94 14.21
CA ASP A 70 1.39 -2.03 14.35
C ASP A 70 0.80 -3.42 14.06
N GLU A 71 -0.51 -3.60 14.19
CA GLU A 71 -1.19 -4.87 13.89
C GLU A 71 -1.29 -5.17 12.40
N VAL A 72 -1.14 -4.17 11.54
CA VAL A 72 -1.16 -4.31 10.08
C VAL A 72 0.24 -4.15 9.51
N ARG A 73 0.47 -4.60 8.30
CA ARG A 73 1.68 -4.28 7.53
C ARG A 73 1.35 -3.17 6.54
N ILE A 74 2.15 -2.10 6.50
CA ILE A 74 1.97 -0.97 5.59
C ILE A 74 3.22 -0.81 4.75
N THR A 75 3.05 -0.80 3.42
CA THR A 75 4.14 -0.69 2.45
C THR A 75 3.69 0.08 1.20
N ASN A 76 4.56 0.20 0.21
CA ASN A 76 4.28 0.86 -1.05
C ASN A 76 4.65 0.00 -2.25
N SER A 77 4.12 0.34 -3.42
CA SER A 77 4.43 -0.30 -4.70
C SER A 77 5.90 -0.11 -5.09
N VAL A 78 6.46 1.07 -4.83
CA VAL A 78 7.90 1.34 -4.89
C VAL A 78 8.40 1.84 -3.54
N ARG A 79 9.68 1.58 -3.22
CA ARG A 79 10.28 1.90 -1.92
C ARG A 79 11.09 3.19 -1.92
N CYS A 80 11.11 3.89 -3.03
CA CYS A 80 11.91 5.08 -3.22
C CYS A 80 11.04 6.24 -3.69
N ARG A 81 11.27 7.43 -3.12
CA ARG A 81 10.57 8.65 -3.50
C ARG A 81 10.89 9.03 -4.95
N PRO A 82 9.89 9.15 -5.84
CA PRO A 82 10.10 9.66 -7.19
C PRO A 82 10.45 11.15 -7.20
N PRO A 83 11.17 11.64 -8.22
CA PRO A 83 11.43 13.07 -8.40
C PRO A 83 10.13 13.87 -8.41
N ASP A 84 10.08 14.98 -7.66
CA ASP A 84 8.92 15.89 -7.55
C ASP A 84 7.60 15.19 -7.17
N ASN A 85 7.68 14.06 -6.45
CA ASN A 85 6.52 13.23 -6.06
C ASN A 85 5.65 12.78 -7.24
N ARG A 86 6.23 12.65 -8.45
CA ARG A 86 5.52 12.10 -9.59
C ARG A 86 5.08 10.65 -9.35
N ASP A 87 4.12 10.18 -10.11
CA ASP A 87 3.77 8.76 -10.13
C ASP A 87 4.99 7.93 -10.56
N PRO A 88 5.18 6.73 -10.00
CA PRO A 88 6.19 5.80 -10.49
C PRO A 88 5.96 5.45 -11.96
N HIS A 89 7.04 5.34 -12.72
CA HIS A 89 6.98 4.82 -14.08
C HIS A 89 6.73 3.30 -14.08
N VAL A 90 6.18 2.78 -15.17
CA VAL A 90 5.92 1.34 -15.31
C VAL A 90 7.16 0.49 -15.04
N GLY A 91 8.31 0.88 -15.60
CA GLY A 91 9.57 0.16 -15.37
C GLY A 91 10.04 0.18 -13.91
N GLU A 92 9.75 1.24 -13.17
CA GLU A 92 10.05 1.36 -11.74
C GLU A 92 9.15 0.44 -10.92
N LEU A 93 7.85 0.39 -11.23
CA LEU A 93 6.91 -0.55 -10.64
C LEU A 93 7.31 -2.01 -10.90
N GLU A 94 7.66 -2.34 -12.14
CA GLU A 94 8.12 -3.68 -12.52
C GLU A 94 9.40 -4.08 -11.78
N SER A 95 10.37 -3.16 -11.67
CA SER A 95 11.63 -3.40 -10.98
C SER A 95 11.47 -3.60 -9.46
N CYS A 96 10.51 -2.91 -8.84
CA CYS A 96 10.25 -3.00 -7.41
C CYS A 96 9.25 -4.11 -7.03
N ARG A 97 8.42 -4.55 -7.97
CA ARG A 97 7.37 -5.56 -7.74
C ARG A 97 7.87 -6.86 -7.09
N PRO A 98 9.04 -7.43 -7.46
CA PRO A 98 9.57 -8.62 -6.78
C PRO A 98 9.76 -8.44 -5.28
N TYR A 99 10.17 -7.25 -4.83
CA TYR A 99 10.29 -6.94 -3.40
C TYR A 99 8.93 -6.88 -2.70
N LEU A 100 7.94 -6.26 -3.34
CA LEU A 100 6.57 -6.20 -2.81
C LEU A 100 5.96 -7.59 -2.69
N VAL A 101 6.10 -8.42 -3.71
CA VAL A 101 5.59 -9.80 -3.72
C VAL A 101 6.27 -10.64 -2.63
N ALA A 102 7.59 -10.53 -2.48
CA ALA A 102 8.33 -11.23 -1.43
C ALA A 102 7.92 -10.77 -0.03
N GLU A 103 7.61 -9.47 0.16
CA GLU A 103 7.08 -8.95 1.40
C GLU A 103 5.69 -9.53 1.70
N ILE A 104 4.79 -9.54 0.72
CA ILE A 104 3.46 -10.16 0.85
C ILE A 104 3.56 -11.65 1.20
N ASP A 105 4.47 -12.38 0.55
CA ASP A 105 4.69 -13.81 0.87
C ASP A 105 5.26 -14.01 2.28
N THR A 106 6.11 -13.11 2.75
CA THR A 106 6.71 -13.18 4.10
C THR A 106 5.66 -12.97 5.20
N TYR A 107 4.76 -12.01 5.03
CA TYR A 107 3.70 -11.72 6.02
C TYR A 107 2.47 -12.58 5.85
N ASP A 108 2.32 -13.22 4.69
CA ASP A 108 1.24 -14.16 4.37
C ASP A 108 -0.17 -13.68 4.78
N PRO A 109 -0.60 -12.47 4.35
CA PRO A 109 -1.83 -11.88 4.81
C PRO A 109 -3.08 -12.60 4.27
N ASP A 110 -4.18 -12.53 5.02
CA ASP A 110 -5.51 -12.93 4.56
C ASP A 110 -6.05 -11.96 3.50
N VAL A 111 -5.72 -10.67 3.65
CA VAL A 111 -6.18 -9.60 2.75
C VAL A 111 -5.04 -8.63 2.42
N VAL A 112 -4.91 -8.30 1.13
CA VAL A 112 -4.08 -7.19 0.64
C VAL A 112 -5.02 -6.04 0.28
N CYS A 113 -4.89 -4.90 0.93
CA CYS A 113 -5.67 -3.70 0.63
C CYS A 113 -4.80 -2.71 -0.16
N THR A 114 -5.18 -2.43 -1.40
CA THR A 114 -4.48 -1.45 -2.24
C THR A 114 -5.11 -0.07 -2.05
N LEU A 115 -4.26 0.93 -1.81
CA LEU A 115 -4.68 2.31 -1.53
C LEU A 115 -4.42 3.21 -2.75
N GLY A 116 -5.41 3.30 -3.62
CA GLY A 116 -5.38 4.09 -4.83
C GLY A 116 -5.17 3.27 -6.11
N ARG A 117 -5.16 3.98 -7.23
CA ARG A 117 -5.11 3.38 -8.57
C ARG A 117 -3.78 2.68 -8.86
N VAL A 118 -2.65 3.30 -8.57
CA VAL A 118 -1.33 2.75 -8.91
C VAL A 118 -1.07 1.40 -8.26
N PRO A 119 -1.21 1.21 -6.93
CA PRO A 119 -1.04 -0.10 -6.33
C PRO A 119 -2.09 -1.12 -6.82
N THR A 120 -3.33 -0.70 -7.11
CA THR A 120 -4.36 -1.60 -7.62
C THR A 120 -4.01 -2.13 -8.99
N THR A 121 -3.67 -1.27 -9.94
CA THR A 121 -3.30 -1.69 -11.31
C THR A 121 -1.95 -2.41 -11.36
N ASN A 122 -1.08 -2.16 -10.39
CA ASN A 122 0.20 -2.88 -10.26
C ASN A 122 0.02 -4.34 -9.83
N LEU A 123 -0.98 -4.64 -9.02
CA LEU A 123 -1.20 -5.98 -8.47
C LEU A 123 -2.34 -6.76 -9.13
N VAL A 124 -3.31 -6.07 -9.72
CA VAL A 124 -4.50 -6.69 -10.32
C VAL A 124 -4.63 -6.27 -11.79
N ASP A 125 -4.66 -7.25 -12.67
CA ASP A 125 -4.84 -7.02 -14.11
C ASP A 125 -6.29 -6.63 -14.45
N GLY A 126 -6.45 -5.88 -15.55
CA GLY A 126 -7.75 -5.56 -16.12
C GLY A 126 -8.53 -4.44 -15.41
N VAL A 127 -7.94 -3.81 -14.40
CA VAL A 127 -8.56 -2.66 -13.72
C VAL A 127 -8.39 -1.39 -14.56
N THR A 128 -9.50 -0.78 -14.93
CA THR A 128 -9.51 0.46 -15.74
C THR A 128 -9.87 1.70 -14.92
N ALA A 129 -10.76 1.57 -13.94
CA ALA A 129 -11.16 2.67 -13.08
C ALA A 129 -11.42 2.18 -11.64
N MET A 130 -10.99 2.96 -10.66
CA MET A 130 -11.17 2.62 -9.25
C MET A 130 -12.63 2.47 -8.85
N ARG A 131 -13.51 3.33 -9.37
CA ARG A 131 -14.95 3.29 -9.09
C ARG A 131 -15.62 1.96 -9.41
N ASP A 132 -15.03 1.18 -10.32
CA ASP A 132 -15.60 -0.09 -10.77
C ASP A 132 -15.20 -1.26 -9.88
N VAL A 133 -14.15 -1.09 -9.04
CA VAL A 133 -13.58 -2.17 -8.23
C VAL A 133 -13.41 -1.84 -6.75
N VAL A 134 -13.60 -0.59 -6.34
CA VAL A 134 -13.41 -0.18 -4.94
C VAL A 134 -14.35 -0.96 -4.01
N GLY A 135 -13.78 -1.58 -2.99
CA GLY A 135 -14.51 -2.41 -2.04
C GLY A 135 -14.77 -3.86 -2.48
N ASP A 136 -14.47 -4.20 -3.74
CA ASP A 136 -14.64 -5.57 -4.23
C ASP A 136 -13.55 -6.50 -3.69
N GLU A 137 -13.88 -7.77 -3.51
CA GLU A 137 -12.93 -8.82 -3.16
C GLU A 137 -12.39 -9.47 -4.45
N LEU A 138 -11.24 -9.00 -4.91
CA LEU A 138 -10.61 -9.52 -6.12
C LEU A 138 -9.65 -10.66 -5.78
N ARG A 139 -9.55 -11.63 -6.67
CA ARG A 139 -8.61 -12.77 -6.51
C ARG A 139 -7.52 -12.67 -7.56
N THR A 140 -6.27 -12.73 -7.11
CA THR A 140 -5.13 -12.66 -8.02
C THR A 140 -3.96 -13.48 -7.49
N GLN A 141 -3.16 -14.01 -8.42
CA GLN A 141 -1.92 -14.71 -8.06
C GLN A 141 -0.85 -13.69 -7.66
N LEU A 142 -0.45 -13.71 -6.39
CA LEU A 142 0.64 -12.88 -5.86
C LEU A 142 1.65 -13.78 -5.14
N GLY A 143 2.81 -13.93 -5.76
CA GLY A 143 3.85 -14.80 -5.21
C GLY A 143 3.44 -16.28 -5.17
N ALA A 144 3.59 -16.89 -4.02
CA ALA A 144 3.41 -18.33 -3.84
C ALA A 144 1.96 -18.82 -3.98
N LYS A 145 0.98 -17.93 -3.78
CA LYS A 145 -0.43 -18.33 -3.79
C LYS A 145 -1.39 -17.26 -4.30
N GLU A 146 -2.61 -17.66 -4.59
CA GLU A 146 -3.71 -16.73 -4.86
C GLU A 146 -4.11 -15.98 -3.59
N ARG A 147 -4.32 -14.68 -3.70
CA ARG A 147 -4.67 -13.82 -2.56
C ARG A 147 -5.90 -12.98 -2.83
N THR A 148 -6.59 -12.62 -1.77
CA THR A 148 -7.67 -11.63 -1.81
C THR A 148 -7.07 -10.23 -1.81
N VAL A 149 -7.44 -9.44 -2.82
CA VAL A 149 -7.07 -8.03 -2.92
C VAL A 149 -8.33 -7.18 -2.87
N VAL A 150 -8.37 -6.22 -1.97
CA VAL A 150 -9.49 -5.27 -1.84
C VAL A 150 -8.99 -3.86 -2.19
N PRO A 151 -9.38 -3.32 -3.36
CA PRO A 151 -9.05 -1.94 -3.70
C PRO A 151 -9.81 -0.95 -2.83
N CYS A 152 -9.10 0.06 -2.34
CA CYS A 152 -9.62 1.20 -1.60
C CYS A 152 -9.16 2.49 -2.28
N TYR A 153 -9.96 3.56 -2.19
CA TYR A 153 -9.45 4.87 -2.56
C TYR A 153 -8.28 5.25 -1.66
N HIS A 154 -7.34 6.01 -2.22
CA HIS A 154 -6.27 6.57 -1.42
C HIS A 154 -6.86 7.45 -0.30
N PRO A 155 -6.37 7.36 0.94
CA PRO A 155 -6.95 8.14 2.06
C PRO A 155 -7.03 9.64 1.80
N ALA A 156 -6.07 10.21 1.08
CA ALA A 156 -6.07 11.63 0.71
C ALA A 156 -7.19 12.01 -0.28
N ALA A 157 -7.84 11.06 -0.94
CA ALA A 157 -8.92 11.35 -1.89
C ALA A 157 -10.11 12.05 -1.21
N MET A 158 -10.39 11.75 0.06
CA MET A 158 -11.45 12.41 0.83
C MET A 158 -11.19 13.91 1.08
N LEU A 159 -9.94 14.37 0.96
CA LEU A 159 -9.59 15.77 1.12
C LEU A 159 -10.02 16.62 -0.09
N TYR A 160 -10.16 16.00 -1.24
CA TYR A 160 -10.60 16.64 -2.49
C TYR A 160 -12.05 16.34 -2.82
N ASP A 161 -12.55 15.19 -2.41
CA ASP A 161 -13.91 14.72 -2.65
C ASP A 161 -14.45 14.00 -1.40
N ARG A 162 -15.23 14.73 -0.62
CA ARG A 162 -15.81 14.23 0.64
C ARG A 162 -16.76 13.05 0.45
N SER A 163 -17.32 12.87 -0.73
CA SER A 163 -18.19 11.72 -1.03
C SER A 163 -17.45 10.39 -0.93
N LYS A 164 -16.13 10.41 -1.02
CA LYS A 164 -15.28 9.20 -0.92
C LYS A 164 -15.03 8.75 0.52
N GLU A 165 -15.23 9.61 1.51
CA GLU A 165 -14.97 9.26 2.92
C GLU A 165 -15.77 8.05 3.37
N GLY A 166 -17.08 8.03 3.12
CA GLY A 166 -17.95 6.90 3.48
C GLY A 166 -17.55 5.61 2.79
N VAL A 167 -17.13 5.69 1.52
CA VAL A 167 -16.65 4.53 0.76
C VAL A 167 -15.33 3.99 1.32
N ILE A 168 -14.41 4.88 1.72
CA ILE A 168 -13.15 4.50 2.37
C ILE A 168 -13.45 3.81 3.71
N ASP A 169 -14.31 4.38 4.54
CA ASP A 169 -14.67 3.83 5.84
C ASP A 169 -15.30 2.43 5.72
N GLU A 170 -16.24 2.27 4.78
CA GLU A 170 -16.88 0.98 4.50
C GLU A 170 -15.86 -0.06 3.99
N THR A 171 -14.98 0.33 3.08
CA THR A 171 -13.96 -0.55 2.51
C THR A 171 -12.97 -1.00 3.58
N LEU A 172 -12.45 -0.09 4.40
CA LEU A 172 -11.54 -0.43 5.50
C LEU A 172 -12.21 -1.32 6.55
N GLY A 173 -13.48 -1.05 6.87
CA GLY A 173 -14.28 -1.92 7.74
C GLY A 173 -14.38 -3.34 7.20
N ARG A 174 -14.65 -3.48 5.88
CA ARG A 174 -14.70 -4.79 5.21
C ARG A 174 -13.37 -5.52 5.23
N VAL A 175 -12.25 -4.81 5.00
CA VAL A 175 -10.90 -5.39 5.08
C VAL A 175 -10.62 -5.96 6.47
N VAL A 176 -10.96 -5.24 7.53
CA VAL A 176 -10.79 -5.69 8.91
C VAL A 176 -11.67 -6.90 9.23
N GLU A 177 -12.93 -6.92 8.76
CA GLU A 177 -13.82 -8.07 8.91
C GLU A 177 -13.27 -9.34 8.24
N LEU A 178 -12.78 -9.20 7.01
CA LEU A 178 -12.20 -10.34 6.26
C LEU A 178 -10.98 -10.93 6.97
N ALA A 179 -10.15 -10.08 7.56
CA ALA A 179 -8.97 -10.53 8.30
C ALA A 179 -9.32 -11.19 9.66
N ARG A 180 -10.47 -10.86 10.24
CA ARG A 180 -10.94 -11.43 11.50
C ARG A 180 -11.81 -12.68 11.33
N SER A 181 -12.23 -12.98 10.12
CA SER A 181 -13.03 -14.16 9.81
C SER A 181 -12.16 -15.41 9.61
#